data_f7bed1e46210e640bb685ef3c5775f98
#
_entry.id   f7bed1e46210e640bb685ef3c5775f98
#
_cell.length_a   1.000
_cell.length_b   1.000
_cell.length_c   1.000
_cell.angle_alpha   90.00
_cell.angle_beta   90.00
_cell.angle_gamma   90.00
#
_symmetry.space_group_name_H-M   'P 1'
#
loop_
_entity.id
_entity.type
_entity.pdbx_description
1 polymer ?
#
loop_
_entity_poly.entity_id
_entity_poly.type
_entity_poly.pdbx_seq_one_letter_code
_entity_poly.pdbx_strand_id
1 'polypeptide(L)'
;MIHYIVVPERRMVKAILENTTYDACNKIDKMLRDTPFCVCSDKYLMPNRFVVEVLCDERDEFNAKFGMQRAKKILLDNYHKSLDKKMAKFKADMRALIGKVFETPEALENNT
;
A
#
# COMPACT_ATOMS: atom_id res chain seq x y z
N MET A 1 3.53 12.80 1.78
CA MET A 1 4.79 13.36 2.30
C MET A 1 5.16 12.67 3.61
N ILE A 2 6.41 12.32 3.76
CA ILE A 2 6.91 11.63 4.95
C ILE A 2 7.40 12.67 5.96
N HIS A 3 6.94 12.55 7.19
CA HIS A 3 7.39 13.39 8.30
C HIS A 3 8.37 12.61 9.15
N TYR A 4 9.41 13.28 9.60
CA TYR A 4 10.43 12.67 10.44
C TYR A 4 10.46 13.33 11.81
N ILE A 5 10.62 12.53 12.85
CA ILE A 5 10.83 13.00 14.22
C ILE A 5 12.15 12.39 14.68
N VAL A 6 13.10 13.24 15.03
CA VAL A 6 14.41 12.81 15.52
C VAL A 6 14.44 13.05 17.04
N VAL A 7 14.76 12.00 17.78
CA VAL A 7 14.89 12.05 19.24
C VAL A 7 16.30 11.63 19.62
N PRO A 8 17.26 12.57 19.62
CA PRO A 8 18.66 12.24 19.86
C PRO A 8 18.92 11.56 21.21
N GLU A 9 18.19 11.97 22.24
CA GLU A 9 18.34 11.41 23.59
C GLU A 9 18.02 9.91 23.61
N ARG A 10 17.15 9.47 22.74
CA ARG A 10 16.76 8.05 22.60
C ARG A 10 17.45 7.37 21.45
N ARG A 11 18.31 8.08 20.74
CA ARG A 11 19.01 7.60 19.55
C ARG A 11 18.03 7.01 18.53
N MET A 12 16.91 7.69 18.34
CA MET A 12 15.78 7.21 17.56
C MET A 12 15.40 8.19 16.46
N VAL A 13 15.02 7.64 15.31
CA VAL A 13 14.36 8.38 14.23
C VAL A 13 13.03 7.72 13.93
N LYS A 14 11.99 8.52 13.87
CA LYS A 14 10.64 8.08 13.55
C LYS A 14 10.23 8.65 12.20
N ALA A 15 9.69 7.82 11.33
CA ALA A 15 9.14 8.26 10.05
C ALA A 15 7.64 7.98 10.04
N ILE A 16 6.88 8.95 9.55
CA ILE A 16 5.41 8.90 9.55
C ILE A 16 4.91 9.26 8.15
N LEU A 17 4.03 8.41 7.62
CA LEU A 17 3.31 8.67 6.38
C LEU A 17 1.82 8.64 6.69
N GLU A 18 1.11 9.73 6.40
CA GLU A 18 -0.30 9.87 6.71
C GLU A 18 -1.15 10.06 5.45
N ASN A 19 -2.46 9.97 5.61
CA ASN A 19 -3.44 10.21 4.55
C ASN A 19 -3.34 9.18 3.43
N THR A 20 -3.12 7.93 3.77
CA THR A 20 -2.95 6.84 2.81
C THR A 20 -4.19 5.98 2.63
N THR A 21 -5.28 6.30 3.33
CA THR A 21 -6.51 5.49 3.34
C THR A 21 -7.01 5.16 1.93
N TYR A 22 -7.03 6.14 1.04
CA TYR A 22 -7.61 6.00 -0.30
C TYR A 22 -6.60 5.79 -1.41
N ASP A 23 -5.33 5.54 -1.10
CA ASP A 23 -4.29 5.42 -2.12
C ASP A 23 -4.54 4.25 -3.08
N ALA A 24 -4.93 3.09 -2.56
CA ALA A 24 -5.29 1.96 -3.41
C ALA A 24 -6.52 2.25 -4.24
N CYS A 25 -7.55 2.85 -3.64
CA CYS A 25 -8.78 3.23 -4.35
C CYS A 25 -8.47 4.20 -5.49
N ASN A 26 -7.64 5.21 -5.24
CA ASN A 26 -7.26 6.19 -6.26
C ASN A 26 -6.49 5.53 -7.41
N LYS A 27 -5.61 4.59 -7.11
CA LYS A 27 -4.87 3.86 -8.12
C LYS A 27 -5.80 3.01 -8.97
N ILE A 28 -6.76 2.34 -8.35
CA ILE A 28 -7.77 1.54 -9.05
C ILE A 28 -8.62 2.43 -9.94
N ASP A 29 -9.08 3.58 -9.44
CA ASP A 29 -9.88 4.51 -10.21
C ASP A 29 -9.14 5.00 -11.46
N LYS A 30 -7.84 5.25 -11.36
CA LYS A 30 -7.03 5.61 -12.51
C LYS A 30 -6.96 4.49 -13.55
N MET A 31 -6.86 3.25 -13.09
CA MET A 31 -6.82 2.10 -13.99
C MET A 31 -8.14 1.90 -14.73
N LEU A 32 -9.26 2.27 -14.09
CA LEU A 32 -10.60 2.08 -14.64
C LEU A 32 -11.16 3.32 -15.34
N ARG A 33 -10.39 4.38 -15.46
CA ARG A 33 -10.86 5.69 -15.93
C ARG A 33 -11.58 5.63 -17.28
N ASP A 34 -11.07 4.84 -18.20
CA ASP A 34 -11.61 4.75 -19.56
C ASP A 34 -12.49 3.51 -19.74
N THR A 35 -12.94 2.91 -18.65
CA THR A 35 -13.79 1.74 -18.68
C THR A 35 -15.16 2.07 -18.09
N PRO A 36 -16.20 1.27 -18.39
CA PRO A 36 -17.52 1.46 -17.77
C PRO A 36 -17.57 1.01 -16.31
N PHE A 37 -16.49 0.46 -15.80
CA PHE A 37 -16.45 -0.03 -14.43
C PHE A 37 -16.09 1.08 -13.46
N CYS A 38 -16.85 1.17 -12.37
CA CYS A 38 -16.56 2.07 -11.28
C CYS A 38 -16.54 1.23 -10.02
N VAL A 39 -15.36 1.11 -9.41
CA VAL A 39 -15.23 0.34 -8.18
C VAL A 39 -14.67 1.24 -7.09
N CYS A 40 -15.57 1.90 -6.38
CA CYS A 40 -15.21 2.55 -5.12
C CYS A 40 -15.72 1.64 -4.02
N SER A 41 -14.83 0.90 -3.40
CA SER A 41 -15.23 -0.08 -2.40
C SER A 41 -14.38 0.05 -1.14
N ASP A 42 -15.04 -0.04 0.00
CA ASP A 42 -14.38 -0.07 1.30
C ASP A 42 -13.40 -1.26 1.43
N LYS A 43 -13.50 -2.22 0.54
CA LYS A 43 -12.60 -3.38 0.52
C LYS A 43 -11.15 -3.01 0.26
N TYR A 44 -10.90 -1.86 -0.37
CA TYR A 44 -9.54 -1.45 -0.78
C TYR A 44 -9.00 -0.30 0.05
N LEU A 45 -9.64 0.00 1.15
CA LEU A 45 -9.13 1.02 2.08
C LEU A 45 -7.86 0.53 2.75
N MET A 46 -6.90 1.43 2.86
CA MET A 46 -5.62 1.17 3.52
C MET A 46 -5.59 1.84 4.89
N PRO A 47 -4.66 1.43 5.76
CA PRO A 47 -4.44 2.20 6.98
C PRO A 47 -4.12 3.65 6.62
N ASN A 48 -4.64 4.59 7.41
CA ASN A 48 -4.43 6.01 7.15
C ASN A 48 -3.03 6.49 7.54
N ARG A 49 -2.31 5.70 8.32
CA ARG A 49 -1.03 6.10 8.88
C ARG A 49 -0.07 4.91 8.92
N PHE A 50 1.14 5.14 8.47
CA PHE A 50 2.26 4.21 8.61
C PHE A 50 3.33 4.88 9.45
N VAL A 51 3.85 4.17 10.43
CA VAL A 51 4.85 4.69 11.34
C VAL A 51 5.97 3.66 11.48
N VAL A 52 7.21 4.12 11.40
CA VAL A 52 8.40 3.29 11.63
C VAL A 52 9.32 4.01 12.58
N GLU A 53 9.85 3.29 13.55
CA GLU A 53 10.87 3.78 14.47
C GLU A 53 12.16 3.02 14.23
N VAL A 54 13.25 3.75 14.08
CA VAL A 54 14.59 3.17 13.92
C VAL A 54 15.43 3.62 15.10
N LEU A 55 16.01 2.63 15.79
CA LEU A 55 16.93 2.86 16.90
C LEU A 55 18.37 2.66 16.44
N CYS A 56 19.24 3.57 16.81
CA CYS A 56 20.66 3.45 16.55
C CYS A 56 21.29 2.59 17.64
N ASP A 57 22.19 1.68 17.25
CA ASP A 57 22.95 0.86 18.20
C ASP A 57 23.78 1.78 19.12
N GLU A 58 23.82 1.46 20.41
CA GLU A 58 24.59 2.23 21.38
C GLU A 58 26.08 2.30 21.06
N ARG A 59 26.58 1.32 20.33
CA ARG A 59 27.99 1.25 19.94
C ARG A 59 28.33 2.14 18.77
N ASP A 60 27.33 2.61 18.04
CA ASP A 60 27.53 3.44 16.87
C ASP A 60 27.28 4.91 17.22
N GLU A 61 27.95 5.80 16.50
CA GLU A 61 27.68 7.22 16.62
C GLU A 61 26.30 7.50 16.00
N PHE A 62 25.46 8.23 16.74
CA PHE A 62 24.13 8.55 16.25
C PHE A 62 24.20 9.49 15.04
N ASN A 63 23.60 9.05 13.93
CA ASN A 63 23.53 9.82 12.69
C ASN A 63 22.07 9.92 12.26
N ALA A 64 21.47 11.10 12.46
CA ALA A 64 20.07 11.34 12.15
C ALA A 64 19.76 11.13 10.67
N LYS A 65 20.63 11.59 9.78
CA LYS A 65 20.43 11.46 8.33
C LYS A 65 20.37 10.01 7.90
N PHE A 66 21.28 9.19 8.41
CA PHE A 66 21.28 7.76 8.14
C PHE A 66 20.03 7.09 8.69
N GLY A 67 19.63 7.45 9.91
CA GLY A 67 18.40 6.97 10.53
C GLY A 67 17.16 7.33 9.73
N MET A 68 17.11 8.54 9.19
CA MET A 68 16.00 8.98 8.34
C MET A 68 15.92 8.15 7.05
N GLN A 69 17.05 7.91 6.41
CA GLN A 69 17.09 7.10 5.18
C GLN A 69 16.62 5.68 5.44
N ARG A 70 17.06 5.09 6.54
CA ARG A 70 16.69 3.73 6.92
C ARG A 70 15.19 3.66 7.27
N ALA A 71 14.71 4.61 8.06
CA ALA A 71 13.30 4.68 8.43
C ALA A 71 12.42 4.85 7.19
N LYS A 72 12.82 5.70 6.26
CA LYS A 72 12.11 5.92 4.99
C LYS A 72 12.00 4.61 4.20
N LYS A 73 13.09 3.87 4.08
CA LYS A 73 13.09 2.62 3.32
C LYS A 73 12.12 1.61 3.93
N ILE A 74 12.17 1.42 5.23
CA ILE A 74 11.29 0.47 5.92
C ILE A 74 9.83 0.93 5.81
N LEU A 75 9.59 2.22 5.99
CA LEU A 75 8.25 2.80 5.90
C LEU A 75 7.64 2.56 4.51
N LEU A 76 8.40 2.86 3.45
CA LEU A 76 7.93 2.67 2.09
C LEU A 76 7.74 1.19 1.75
N ASP A 77 8.60 0.30 2.24
CA ASP A 77 8.41 -1.14 2.07
C ASP A 77 7.09 -1.60 2.69
N ASN A 78 6.79 -1.13 3.90
CA ASN A 78 5.54 -1.47 4.58
C ASN A 78 4.33 -0.91 3.83
N TYR A 79 4.43 0.34 3.39
CA TYR A 79 3.38 0.99 2.61
C TYR A 79 3.12 0.23 1.30
N HIS A 80 4.17 -0.08 0.54
CA HIS A 80 4.02 -0.78 -0.73
C HIS A 80 3.48 -2.20 -0.56
N LYS A 81 3.84 -2.90 0.50
CA LYS A 81 3.26 -4.21 0.81
C LYS A 81 1.76 -4.11 1.02
N SER A 82 1.31 -3.09 1.76
CA SER A 82 -0.11 -2.87 1.98
C SER A 82 -0.83 -2.51 0.68
N LEU A 83 -0.25 -1.62 -0.11
CA LEU A 83 -0.80 -1.23 -1.40
C LEU A 83 -0.91 -2.43 -2.35
N ASP A 84 0.17 -3.21 -2.48
CA ASP A 84 0.22 -4.37 -3.36
C ASP A 84 -0.81 -5.42 -2.95
N LYS A 85 -1.01 -5.60 -1.65
CA LYS A 85 -2.01 -6.52 -1.12
C LYS A 85 -3.42 -6.12 -1.55
N LYS A 86 -3.73 -4.82 -1.48
CA LYS A 86 -5.04 -4.31 -1.92
C LYS A 86 -5.19 -4.42 -3.44
N MET A 87 -4.14 -4.15 -4.19
CA MET A 87 -4.16 -4.29 -5.65
C MET A 87 -4.34 -5.75 -6.07
N ALA A 88 -3.71 -6.69 -5.37
CA ALA A 88 -3.90 -8.12 -5.62
C ALA A 88 -5.33 -8.55 -5.34
N LYS A 89 -5.92 -8.04 -4.26
CA LYS A 89 -7.32 -8.30 -3.93
C LYS A 89 -8.25 -7.76 -5.00
N PHE A 90 -8.00 -6.54 -5.48
CA PHE A 90 -8.77 -5.95 -6.57
C PHE A 90 -8.69 -6.81 -7.83
N LYS A 91 -7.50 -7.26 -8.22
CA LYS A 91 -7.34 -8.12 -9.39
C LYS A 91 -8.09 -9.44 -9.24
N ALA A 92 -8.06 -10.04 -8.06
CA ALA A 92 -8.79 -11.27 -7.78
C ALA A 92 -10.31 -11.03 -7.86
N ASP A 93 -10.80 -9.93 -7.31
CA ASP A 93 -12.21 -9.57 -7.34
C ASP A 93 -12.67 -9.32 -8.79
N MET A 94 -11.84 -8.67 -9.60
CA MET A 94 -12.15 -8.43 -11.01
C MET A 94 -12.20 -9.72 -11.81
N ARG A 95 -11.28 -10.66 -11.56
CA ARG A 95 -11.31 -11.97 -12.20
C ARG A 95 -12.58 -12.73 -11.87
N ALA A 96 -13.00 -12.68 -10.60
CA ALA A 96 -14.22 -13.32 -10.15
C ALA A 96 -15.44 -12.68 -10.82
N LEU A 97 -15.48 -11.35 -10.95
CA LEU A 97 -16.56 -10.64 -11.60
C LEU A 97 -16.64 -10.97 -13.09
N ILE A 98 -15.50 -10.96 -13.78
CA ILE A 98 -15.41 -11.30 -15.20
C ILE A 98 -15.84 -12.76 -15.41
N GLY A 99 -15.41 -13.65 -14.52
CA GLY A 99 -15.81 -15.06 -14.57
C GLY A 99 -17.33 -15.20 -14.46
N LYS A 100 -17.97 -14.46 -13.58
CA LYS A 100 -19.43 -14.49 -13.44
C LYS A 100 -20.15 -13.95 -14.68
N VAL A 101 -19.61 -12.88 -15.26
CA VAL A 101 -20.20 -12.27 -16.47
C VAL A 101 -20.14 -13.24 -17.66
N PHE A 102 -19.05 -13.98 -17.78
CA PHE A 102 -18.85 -14.91 -18.89
C PHE A 102 -19.16 -16.36 -18.53
N GLU A 103 -19.63 -16.59 -17.32
CA GLU A 103 -19.97 -17.94 -16.83
C GLU A 103 -21.35 -18.32 -17.31
N THR A 104 -21.46 -18.71 -18.58
CA THR A 104 -22.65 -19.25 -19.18
C THR A 104 -22.36 -20.67 -19.66
N PRO A 105 -23.38 -21.53 -19.81
CA PRO A 105 -23.16 -22.88 -20.33
C PRO A 105 -22.44 -22.87 -21.67
N GLU A 106 -22.79 -21.95 -22.56
CA GLU A 106 -22.16 -21.82 -23.86
C GLU A 106 -20.69 -21.43 -23.74
N ALA A 107 -20.38 -20.50 -22.87
CA ALA A 107 -19.01 -20.07 -22.66
C ALA A 107 -18.16 -21.20 -22.08
N LEU A 108 -18.72 -21.97 -21.17
CA LEU A 108 -18.05 -23.12 -20.60
C LEU A 108 -17.79 -24.20 -21.63
N GLU A 109 -18.77 -24.47 -22.48
CA GLU A 109 -18.64 -25.44 -23.56
C GLU A 109 -17.57 -25.02 -24.57
N ASN A 110 -17.53 -23.72 -24.88
CA ASN A 110 -16.58 -23.20 -25.86
C ASN A 110 -15.15 -23.19 -25.31
N ASN A 111 -14.99 -23.27 -24.01
CA ASN A 111 -13.68 -23.32 -23.38
C ASN A 111 -13.13 -24.76 -23.28
N THR A 112 -13.89 -25.70 -23.70
CA THR A 112 -13.47 -27.09 -23.70
C THR A 112 -12.80 -27.46 -25.00
#